data_b07d0748691fc04595106de47d466f0b
#
_entry.id   b07d0748691fc04595106de47d466f0b
#
_cell.length_a   1.000
_cell.length_b   1.000
_cell.length_c   1.000
_cell.angle_alpha   90.00
_cell.angle_beta   90.00
_cell.angle_gamma   90.00
#
_symmetry.space_group_name_H-M   'P 1'
#
loop_
_entity.id
_entity.type
_entity.pdbx_description
1 polymer ?
#
loop_
_entity_poly.entity_id
_entity_poly.type
_entity_poly.pdbx_seq_one_letter_code
_entity_poly.pdbx_strand_id
1 'polypeptide(L)'
;MNSKQFLFSFLILSVMTSTITLGQNSTSPATKKSKILIHITEGPENPTKAALGFLIAKTALEEGHTVDIFLAGDAVKLMQDSVLNTLAGLGTGKLREHYDAIVKSNGKFYLSGNSSKARGMSEEDLKGKPAEFALPTVLLRLSLESDKMFTY
;
A
#
# COMPACT_ATOMS: atom_id res chain seq x y z
N MET A 1 -62.76 -25.67 62.45
CA MET A 1 -62.12 -25.09 63.66
C MET A 1 -60.66 -25.06 63.51
N ASN A 2 -60.06 -23.90 63.50
CA ASN A 2 -58.65 -23.48 63.61
C ASN A 2 -57.69 -23.91 62.58
N SER A 3 -57.48 -22.98 61.68
CA SER A 3 -56.34 -22.74 60.85
C SER A 3 -55.06 -22.47 61.67
N LYS A 4 -53.95 -22.97 61.25
CA LYS A 4 -52.61 -22.40 61.50
C LYS A 4 -51.86 -22.31 60.19
N GLN A 5 -51.75 -21.10 59.68
CA GLN A 5 -50.91 -20.75 58.56
C GLN A 5 -49.45 -20.78 59.02
N PHE A 6 -48.62 -21.52 58.30
CA PHE A 6 -47.15 -21.42 58.41
C PHE A 6 -46.66 -20.58 57.24
N LEU A 7 -46.26 -19.35 57.52
CA LEU A 7 -45.51 -18.49 56.59
C LEU A 7 -44.08 -19.01 56.52
N PHE A 8 -43.69 -19.58 55.36
CA PHE A 8 -42.31 -19.80 55.03
C PHE A 8 -41.77 -18.61 54.27
N SER A 9 -40.99 -17.78 54.96
CA SER A 9 -40.28 -16.65 54.37
C SER A 9 -39.05 -17.20 53.62
N PHE A 10 -39.13 -17.23 52.26
CA PHE A 10 -37.99 -17.55 51.42
C PHE A 10 -37.14 -16.30 51.23
N LEU A 11 -36.00 -16.23 51.93
CA LEU A 11 -34.99 -15.21 51.78
C LEU A 11 -34.19 -15.55 50.55
N ILE A 12 -34.48 -14.92 49.37
CA ILE A 12 -33.66 -15.08 48.15
C ILE A 12 -32.42 -14.17 48.27
N LEU A 13 -31.28 -14.80 48.55
CA LEU A 13 -29.97 -14.15 48.54
C LEU A 13 -29.51 -14.02 47.09
N SER A 14 -29.74 -12.85 46.48
CA SER A 14 -29.27 -12.51 45.14
C SER A 14 -27.75 -12.31 45.19
N VAL A 15 -26.99 -13.30 44.70
CA VAL A 15 -25.55 -13.19 44.47
C VAL A 15 -25.36 -12.48 43.13
N MET A 16 -25.03 -11.18 43.17
CA MET A 16 -24.58 -10.43 42.00
C MET A 16 -23.14 -10.91 41.62
N THR A 17 -23.04 -11.78 40.65
CA THR A 17 -21.76 -12.09 40.01
C THR A 17 -21.41 -10.97 39.03
N SER A 18 -20.56 -10.05 39.47
CA SER A 18 -19.93 -9.06 38.56
C SER A 18 -18.96 -9.77 37.61
N THR A 19 -19.39 -9.96 36.36
CA THR A 19 -18.50 -10.40 35.30
C THR A 19 -17.56 -9.25 34.93
N ILE A 20 -16.29 -9.34 35.35
CA ILE A 20 -15.24 -8.43 34.88
C ILE A 20 -14.92 -8.85 33.46
N THR A 21 -15.44 -8.12 32.49
CA THR A 21 -15.03 -8.23 31.07
C THR A 21 -13.64 -7.61 30.96
N LEU A 22 -12.62 -8.43 30.98
CA LEU A 22 -11.26 -8.04 30.58
C LEU A 22 -11.32 -7.67 29.09
N GLY A 23 -11.43 -6.38 28.82
CA GLY A 23 -11.26 -5.85 27.47
C GLY A 23 -9.84 -6.16 27.02
N GLN A 24 -9.68 -7.14 26.12
CA GLN A 24 -8.44 -7.35 25.42
C GLN A 24 -8.23 -6.14 24.49
N ASN A 25 -7.51 -5.14 24.99
CA ASN A 25 -6.90 -4.13 24.10
C ASN A 25 -5.87 -4.86 23.23
N SER A 26 -6.29 -5.31 22.06
CA SER A 26 -5.39 -5.72 21.00
C SER A 26 -4.70 -4.46 20.46
N THR A 27 -3.71 -3.98 21.19
CA THR A 27 -2.72 -3.06 20.64
C THR A 27 -1.92 -3.88 19.61
N SER A 28 -2.34 -3.84 18.37
CA SER A 28 -1.50 -4.28 17.24
C SER A 28 -0.15 -3.56 17.40
N PRO A 29 0.99 -4.28 17.42
CA PRO A 29 2.28 -3.62 17.54
C PRO A 29 2.40 -2.59 16.43
N ALA A 30 2.69 -1.33 16.79
CA ALA A 30 2.87 -0.26 15.80
C ALA A 30 3.94 -0.72 14.81
N THR A 31 3.55 -0.94 13.57
CA THR A 31 4.45 -1.41 12.50
C THR A 31 5.57 -0.39 12.37
N LYS A 32 6.82 -0.81 12.55
CA LYS A 32 7.98 0.07 12.41
C LYS A 32 7.96 0.66 11.00
N LYS A 33 7.93 1.98 10.88
CA LYS A 33 8.01 2.67 9.59
C LYS A 33 9.32 2.31 8.89
N SER A 34 9.23 1.95 7.63
CA SER A 34 10.36 1.58 6.78
C SER A 34 10.40 2.45 5.54
N LYS A 35 11.60 2.63 4.97
CA LYS A 35 11.79 3.17 3.64
C LYS A 35 11.83 2.02 2.65
N ILE A 36 10.94 2.03 1.65
CA ILE A 36 10.75 0.94 0.71
C ILE A 36 11.02 1.43 -0.70
N LEU A 37 11.83 0.69 -1.45
CA LEU A 37 12.02 0.87 -2.88
C LEU A 37 11.21 -0.17 -3.65
N ILE A 38 10.32 0.30 -4.53
CA ILE A 38 9.63 -0.54 -5.49
C ILE A 38 10.30 -0.36 -6.85
N HIS A 39 10.99 -1.38 -7.32
CA HIS A 39 11.63 -1.40 -8.63
C HIS A 39 10.77 -2.21 -9.60
N ILE A 40 10.34 -1.58 -10.70
CA ILE A 40 9.46 -2.21 -11.69
C ILE A 40 10.18 -2.19 -13.05
N THR A 41 10.25 -3.35 -13.69
CA THR A 41 10.83 -3.54 -15.02
C THR A 41 9.80 -3.99 -16.05
N GLU A 42 8.69 -4.55 -15.58
CA GLU A 42 7.59 -5.04 -16.41
C GLU A 42 6.74 -3.88 -16.93
N GLY A 43 6.50 -3.86 -18.22
CA GLY A 43 5.73 -2.84 -18.91
C GLY A 43 4.28 -3.24 -19.18
N PRO A 44 3.61 -2.53 -20.09
CA PRO A 44 2.22 -2.81 -20.44
C PRO A 44 2.00 -4.19 -21.06
N GLU A 45 3.04 -4.85 -21.52
CA GLU A 45 3.02 -6.23 -22.05
C GLU A 45 2.75 -7.26 -20.97
N ASN A 46 3.03 -6.93 -19.69
CA ASN A 46 2.72 -7.76 -18.52
C ASN A 46 1.89 -6.96 -17.51
N PRO A 47 0.62 -6.68 -17.82
CA PRO A 47 -0.18 -5.73 -17.08
C PRO A 47 -0.40 -6.11 -15.61
N THR A 48 -0.47 -7.42 -15.33
CA THR A 48 -0.67 -7.90 -13.96
C THR A 48 0.54 -7.61 -13.08
N LYS A 49 1.76 -7.90 -13.54
CA LYS A 49 2.99 -7.60 -12.78
C LYS A 49 3.23 -6.10 -12.67
N ALA A 50 3.01 -5.35 -13.75
CA ALA A 50 3.14 -3.90 -13.74
C ALA A 50 2.19 -3.26 -12.70
N ALA A 51 0.90 -3.63 -12.72
CA ALA A 51 -0.08 -3.12 -11.76
C ALA A 51 0.19 -3.62 -10.33
N LEU A 52 0.73 -4.84 -10.15
CA LEU A 52 1.09 -5.36 -8.83
C LEU A 52 2.15 -4.50 -8.15
N GLY A 53 3.16 -4.03 -8.86
CA GLY A 53 4.17 -3.12 -8.32
C GLY A 53 3.57 -1.82 -7.79
N PHE A 54 2.62 -1.23 -8.54
CA PHE A 54 1.89 -0.03 -8.09
C PHE A 54 0.96 -0.32 -6.91
N LEU A 55 0.28 -1.47 -6.91
CA LEU A 55 -0.57 -1.90 -5.79
C LEU A 55 0.23 -2.04 -4.50
N ILE A 56 1.42 -2.66 -4.54
CA ILE A 56 2.28 -2.81 -3.36
C ILE A 56 2.81 -1.45 -2.89
N ALA A 57 3.20 -0.56 -3.82
CA ALA A 57 3.61 0.80 -3.49
C ALA A 57 2.50 1.57 -2.76
N LYS A 58 1.27 1.53 -3.29
CA LYS A 58 0.08 2.10 -2.65
C LYS A 58 -0.13 1.53 -1.26
N THR A 59 -0.16 0.19 -1.11
CA THR A 59 -0.39 -0.48 0.17
C THR A 59 0.65 -0.07 1.21
N ALA A 60 1.93 -0.03 0.84
CA ALA A 60 3.00 0.38 1.73
C ALA A 60 2.84 1.83 2.23
N LEU A 61 2.42 2.75 1.34
CA LEU A 61 2.12 4.13 1.71
C LEU A 61 0.91 4.23 2.65
N GLU A 62 -0.15 3.44 2.40
CA GLU A 62 -1.35 3.37 3.25
C GLU A 62 -1.02 2.83 4.65
N GLU A 63 -0.06 1.93 4.78
CA GLU A 63 0.48 1.43 6.05
C GLU A 63 1.45 2.41 6.74
N GLY A 64 1.72 3.57 6.12
CA GLY A 64 2.52 4.64 6.68
C GLY A 64 4.02 4.49 6.44
N HIS A 65 4.45 3.63 5.54
CA HIS A 65 5.83 3.55 5.07
C HIS A 65 6.18 4.70 4.11
N THR A 66 7.46 4.95 3.91
CA THR A 66 7.95 5.85 2.85
C THR A 66 8.28 5.00 1.62
N VAL A 67 7.84 5.41 0.44
CA VAL A 67 8.03 4.63 -0.78
C VAL A 67 8.63 5.50 -1.89
N ASP A 68 9.71 5.01 -2.47
CA ASP A 68 10.25 5.46 -3.75
C ASP A 68 9.96 4.38 -4.82
N ILE A 69 9.54 4.79 -6.01
CA ILE A 69 9.25 3.88 -7.11
C ILE A 69 10.23 4.14 -8.25
N PHE A 70 10.98 3.12 -8.66
CA PHE A 70 11.91 3.21 -9.79
C PHE A 70 11.43 2.34 -10.95
N LEU A 71 11.18 2.98 -12.10
CA LEU A 71 10.75 2.33 -13.33
C LEU A 71 11.94 2.19 -14.28
N ALA A 72 12.21 0.97 -14.74
CA ALA A 72 13.26 0.69 -15.72
C ALA A 72 12.72 -0.24 -16.81
N GLY A 73 13.50 -0.46 -17.87
CA GLY A 73 13.06 -1.30 -18.98
C GLY A 73 11.73 -0.81 -19.57
N ASP A 74 10.81 -1.72 -19.82
CA ASP A 74 9.49 -1.42 -20.38
C ASP A 74 8.55 -0.73 -19.40
N ALA A 75 8.83 -0.79 -18.10
CA ALA A 75 8.04 -0.13 -17.08
C ALA A 75 7.99 1.41 -17.24
N VAL A 76 8.96 2.05 -17.89
CA VAL A 76 8.91 3.51 -18.09
C VAL A 76 7.67 3.93 -18.88
N LYS A 77 7.16 3.07 -19.79
CA LYS A 77 5.94 3.31 -20.58
C LYS A 77 4.68 3.41 -19.71
N LEU A 78 4.71 2.89 -18.48
CA LEU A 78 3.58 2.99 -17.55
C LEU A 78 3.23 4.43 -17.16
N MET A 79 4.15 5.37 -17.39
CA MET A 79 3.93 6.79 -17.13
C MET A 79 3.35 7.55 -18.34
N GLN A 80 3.23 6.93 -19.50
CA GLN A 80 2.49 7.50 -20.63
C GLN A 80 1.00 7.52 -20.33
N ASP A 81 0.32 8.64 -20.60
CA ASP A 81 -1.10 8.80 -20.28
C ASP A 81 -2.00 7.75 -20.94
N SER A 82 -1.68 7.36 -22.17
CA SER A 82 -2.39 6.29 -22.87
C SER A 82 -2.31 4.95 -22.15
N VAL A 83 -1.19 4.63 -21.54
CA VAL A 83 -0.97 3.39 -20.76
C VAL A 83 -1.55 3.53 -19.35
N LEU A 84 -1.18 4.61 -18.67
CA LEU A 84 -1.57 4.86 -17.28
C LEU A 84 -3.10 4.84 -17.09
N ASN A 85 -3.84 5.39 -18.07
CA ASN A 85 -5.29 5.52 -18.00
C ASN A 85 -6.05 4.24 -18.41
N THR A 86 -5.42 3.34 -19.15
CA THR A 86 -6.11 2.18 -19.74
C THR A 86 -5.68 0.84 -19.18
N LEU A 87 -4.46 0.75 -18.63
CA LEU A 87 -3.92 -0.50 -18.15
C LEU A 87 -4.67 -0.99 -16.89
N ALA A 88 -5.09 -2.26 -16.94
CA ALA A 88 -5.62 -2.97 -15.78
C ALA A 88 -5.00 -4.37 -15.71
N GLY A 89 -4.53 -4.76 -14.55
CA GLY A 89 -4.00 -6.10 -14.30
C GLY A 89 -5.08 -7.05 -13.82
N LEU A 90 -4.99 -8.31 -14.20
CA LEU A 90 -5.92 -9.34 -13.75
C LEU A 90 -5.73 -9.58 -12.24
N GLY A 91 -6.78 -9.28 -11.47
CA GLY A 91 -6.76 -9.39 -10.00
C GLY A 91 -6.00 -8.29 -9.26
N THR A 92 -5.30 -7.39 -9.97
CA THR A 92 -4.55 -6.28 -9.37
C THR A 92 -5.20 -4.91 -9.58
N GLY A 93 -6.23 -4.81 -10.42
CA GLY A 93 -6.99 -3.57 -10.63
C GLY A 93 -6.36 -2.62 -11.65
N LYS A 94 -6.87 -1.38 -11.67
CA LYS A 94 -6.47 -0.34 -12.62
C LYS A 94 -5.21 0.39 -12.16
N LEU A 95 -4.25 0.53 -13.06
CA LEU A 95 -2.99 1.23 -12.80
C LEU A 95 -3.24 2.68 -12.35
N ARG A 96 -4.17 3.38 -13.00
CA ARG A 96 -4.51 4.76 -12.68
C ARG A 96 -4.99 4.95 -11.24
N GLU A 97 -5.80 4.06 -10.73
CA GLU A 97 -6.30 4.13 -9.35
C GLU A 97 -5.16 3.99 -8.32
N HIS A 98 -4.20 3.11 -8.58
CA HIS A 98 -3.01 2.97 -7.74
C HIS A 98 -2.11 4.19 -7.83
N TYR A 99 -1.85 4.68 -9.05
CA TYR A 99 -1.06 5.88 -9.28
C TYR A 99 -1.62 7.10 -8.52
N ASP A 100 -2.92 7.36 -8.64
CA ASP A 100 -3.56 8.50 -7.96
C ASP A 100 -3.45 8.40 -6.44
N ALA A 101 -3.60 7.20 -5.87
CA ALA A 101 -3.41 6.96 -4.44
C ALA A 101 -1.95 7.18 -4.00
N ILE A 102 -0.97 6.73 -4.81
CA ILE A 102 0.46 6.93 -4.56
C ILE A 102 0.79 8.42 -4.56
N VAL A 103 0.32 9.17 -5.56
CA VAL A 103 0.53 10.62 -5.67
C VAL A 103 -0.08 11.36 -4.48
N LYS A 104 -1.30 11.01 -4.10
CA LYS A 104 -1.99 11.56 -2.92
C LYS A 104 -1.20 11.35 -1.62
N SER A 105 -0.47 10.25 -1.54
CA SER A 105 0.36 9.88 -0.38
C SER A 105 1.82 10.33 -0.51
N ASN A 106 2.14 11.24 -1.43
CA ASN A 106 3.48 11.79 -1.70
C ASN A 106 4.52 10.76 -2.14
N GLY A 107 4.12 9.66 -2.78
CA GLY A 107 5.03 8.73 -3.43
C GLY A 107 5.74 9.40 -4.62
N LYS A 108 7.01 9.05 -4.84
CA LYS A 108 7.85 9.61 -5.91
C LYS A 108 8.21 8.55 -6.94
N PHE A 109 8.23 8.98 -8.20
CA PHE A 109 8.57 8.14 -9.33
C PHE A 109 9.88 8.57 -9.96
N TYR A 110 10.76 7.60 -10.18
CA TYR A 110 12.03 7.77 -10.88
C TYR A 110 12.00 6.87 -12.12
N LEU A 111 12.28 7.43 -13.28
CA LEU A 111 12.34 6.68 -14.54
C LEU A 111 13.78 6.58 -15.02
N SER A 112 14.25 5.37 -15.29
CA SER A 112 15.55 5.17 -15.92
C SER A 112 15.67 6.00 -17.20
N GLY A 113 16.56 7.00 -17.20
CA GLY A 113 16.76 7.89 -18.35
C GLY A 113 17.17 7.13 -19.62
N ASN A 114 18.02 6.11 -19.49
CA ASN A 114 18.42 5.27 -20.63
C ASN A 114 17.25 4.45 -21.18
N SER A 115 16.44 3.85 -20.29
CA SER A 115 15.26 3.09 -20.71
C SER A 115 14.22 4.00 -21.36
N SER A 116 14.03 5.19 -20.81
CA SER A 116 13.11 6.21 -21.32
C SER A 116 13.51 6.69 -22.71
N LYS A 117 14.79 7.05 -22.88
CA LYS A 117 15.31 7.47 -24.20
C LYS A 117 15.13 6.38 -25.24
N ALA A 118 15.45 5.13 -24.92
CA ALA A 118 15.32 3.98 -25.84
C ALA A 118 13.87 3.71 -26.26
N ARG A 119 12.87 4.22 -25.49
CA ARG A 119 11.42 4.02 -25.73
C ARG A 119 10.70 5.29 -26.16
N GLY A 120 11.45 6.33 -26.50
CA GLY A 120 10.90 7.59 -27.00
C GLY A 120 10.13 8.40 -25.96
N MET A 121 10.34 8.14 -24.66
CA MET A 121 9.78 8.94 -23.57
C MET A 121 10.44 10.33 -23.54
N SER A 122 9.65 11.33 -23.23
CA SER A 122 10.06 12.73 -23.15
C SER A 122 9.55 13.41 -21.86
N GLU A 123 9.99 14.63 -21.59
CA GLU A 123 9.49 15.44 -20.46
C GLU A 123 7.97 15.68 -20.53
N GLU A 124 7.38 15.71 -21.72
CA GLU A 124 5.93 15.86 -21.88
C GLU A 124 5.15 14.68 -21.27
N ASP A 125 5.71 13.46 -21.32
CA ASP A 125 5.11 12.27 -20.68
C ASP A 125 5.08 12.38 -19.16
N LEU A 126 5.94 13.22 -18.56
CA LEU A 126 6.04 13.42 -17.11
C LEU A 126 5.34 14.70 -16.64
N LYS A 127 4.84 15.53 -17.54
CA LYS A 127 4.23 16.80 -17.20
C LYS A 127 3.05 16.63 -16.22
N GLY A 128 3.10 17.36 -15.10
CA GLY A 128 2.09 17.29 -14.05
C GLY A 128 2.13 16.03 -13.18
N LYS A 129 3.15 15.20 -13.34
CA LYS A 129 3.36 13.99 -12.53
C LYS A 129 4.54 14.19 -11.56
N PRO A 130 4.51 13.64 -10.34
CA PRO A 130 5.64 13.67 -9.41
C PRO A 130 6.70 12.64 -9.83
N ALA A 131 7.26 12.83 -11.00
CA ALA A 131 8.14 11.91 -11.68
C ALA A 131 9.31 12.63 -12.33
N GLU A 132 10.49 11.98 -12.37
CA GLU A 132 11.69 12.53 -13.01
C GLU A 132 12.50 11.42 -13.71
N PHE A 133 13.24 11.82 -14.74
CA PHE A 133 14.24 10.94 -15.34
C PHE A 133 15.48 10.82 -14.44
N ALA A 134 15.96 9.61 -14.25
CA ALA A 134 17.01 9.31 -13.30
C ALA A 134 18.16 8.51 -13.93
N LEU A 135 19.38 8.79 -13.45
CA LEU A 135 20.58 8.03 -13.80
C LEU A 135 20.64 6.72 -13.01
N PRO A 136 21.42 5.72 -13.47
CA PRO A 136 21.63 4.47 -12.73
C PRO A 136 22.14 4.66 -11.31
N THR A 137 22.90 5.73 -11.05
CA THR A 137 23.41 6.11 -9.73
C THR A 137 22.27 6.43 -8.75
N VAL A 138 21.13 6.93 -9.24
CA VAL A 138 19.94 7.18 -8.40
C VAL A 138 19.34 5.87 -7.94
N LEU A 139 19.19 4.88 -8.82
CA LEU A 139 18.70 3.55 -8.43
C LEU A 139 19.60 2.92 -7.37
N LEU A 140 20.93 2.96 -7.58
CA LEU A 140 21.89 2.43 -6.61
C LEU A 140 21.74 3.14 -5.25
N ARG A 141 21.69 4.47 -5.24
CA ARG A 141 21.49 5.25 -4.00
C ARG A 141 20.19 4.89 -3.29
N LEU A 142 19.06 4.87 -4.01
CA LEU A 142 17.76 4.50 -3.45
C LEU A 142 17.77 3.08 -2.87
N SER A 143 18.43 2.14 -3.54
CA SER A 143 18.57 0.75 -3.08
C SER A 143 19.38 0.66 -1.77
N LEU A 144 20.47 1.42 -1.65
CA LEU A 144 21.30 1.45 -0.44
C LEU A 144 20.64 2.16 0.74
N GLU A 145 19.78 3.16 0.47
CA GLU A 145 19.06 3.93 1.48
C GLU A 145 17.75 3.26 1.94
N SER A 146 17.28 2.24 1.24
CA SER A 146 16.02 1.58 1.56
C SER A 146 16.20 0.42 2.53
N ASP A 147 15.26 0.27 3.47
CA ASP A 147 15.20 -0.89 4.38
C ASP A 147 14.77 -2.17 3.64
N LYS A 148 13.93 -2.01 2.61
CA LYS A 148 13.38 -3.10 1.79
C LYS A 148 13.31 -2.68 0.33
N MET A 149 13.53 -3.66 -0.56
CA MET A 149 13.35 -3.50 -2.00
C MET A 149 12.50 -4.65 -2.55
N PHE A 150 11.49 -4.32 -3.34
CA PHE A 150 10.70 -5.28 -4.10
C PHE A 150 10.91 -5.03 -5.60
N THR A 151 10.99 -6.10 -6.38
CA THR A 151 11.18 -6.02 -7.84
C THR A 151 10.08 -6.80 -8.57
N TYR A 152 9.51 -6.17 -9.59
CA TYR A 152 8.44 -6.71 -10.44
C TYR A 152 8.77 -6.62 -11.92
#